data_15083f0ab556bb987f0e5a3e6bc8dea9
#
_entry.id   15083f0ab556bb987f0e5a3e6bc8dea9
#
_cell.length_a   1.000
_cell.length_b   1.000
_cell.length_c   1.000
_cell.angle_alpha   90.00
_cell.angle_beta   90.00
_cell.angle_gamma   90.00
#
_symmetry.space_group_name_H-M   'P 1'
#
loop_
_entity.id
_entity.type
_entity.pdbx_description
1 polymer ?
#
loop_
_entity_poly.entity_id
_entity_poly.type
_entity_poly.pdbx_seq_one_letter_code
_entity_poly.pdbx_strand_id
1 'polypeptide(L)'
;SVDGAMMGVDYVFSAAALKQVPSCEFFPLQAVQTNVIGTDNVLESAIAHGVKNVVVLSTDKAAYPINAMGISKAMMEKVAIAKGRALGEEAGTTICCTRYGNVMASRGSVIPLWVEQIKNGRPITVTDPNMTRFMMTLDDAVDLVIYAFEHGHNGDLFVQKAPAATLDVLA
;
A
#
# COMPACT_ATOMS: atom_id res chain seq x y z
N SER A 1 11.76 -19.33 -0.96
CA SER A 1 11.01 -18.76 -2.09
C SER A 1 9.60 -18.42 -1.64
N VAL A 2 8.93 -17.50 -2.32
CA VAL A 2 7.53 -17.16 -2.07
C VAL A 2 6.65 -18.40 -2.19
N ASP A 3 6.93 -19.22 -3.18
CA ASP A 3 6.20 -20.45 -3.48
C ASP A 3 6.16 -21.42 -2.29
N GLY A 4 7.29 -21.68 -1.66
CA GLY A 4 7.32 -22.55 -0.46
C GLY A 4 6.57 -21.97 0.75
N ALA A 5 6.38 -20.65 0.82
CA ALA A 5 5.63 -19.99 1.88
C ALA A 5 4.10 -20.04 1.68
N MET A 6 3.63 -20.36 0.47
CA MET A 6 2.19 -20.41 0.14
C MET A 6 1.53 -21.75 0.44
N MET A 7 2.29 -22.78 0.73
CA MET A 7 1.72 -24.12 1.02
C MET A 7 0.84 -24.09 2.28
N GLY A 8 -0.45 -24.43 2.11
CA GLY A 8 -1.44 -24.48 3.19
C GLY A 8 -1.90 -23.11 3.69
N VAL A 9 -1.66 -22.04 2.93
CA VAL A 9 -2.10 -20.69 3.25
C VAL A 9 -3.48 -20.44 2.64
N ASP A 10 -4.42 -19.93 3.47
CA ASP A 10 -5.76 -19.54 3.02
C ASP A 10 -5.86 -18.06 2.65
N TYR A 11 -5.14 -17.18 3.37
CA TYR A 11 -5.22 -15.71 3.23
C TYR A 11 -3.83 -15.09 3.12
N VAL A 12 -3.67 -14.16 2.19
CA VAL A 12 -2.41 -13.43 2.00
C VAL A 12 -2.65 -11.93 2.07
N PHE A 13 -1.98 -11.27 3.01
CA PHE A 13 -1.83 -9.82 3.02
C PHE A 13 -0.47 -9.43 2.43
N SER A 14 -0.46 -8.98 1.19
CA SER A 14 0.74 -8.59 0.47
C SER A 14 1.11 -7.13 0.74
N ALA A 15 1.92 -6.91 1.77
CA ALA A 15 2.37 -5.58 2.20
C ALA A 15 3.85 -5.29 1.88
N ALA A 16 4.57 -6.25 1.30
CA ALA A 16 5.98 -6.10 0.95
C ALA A 16 6.16 -5.05 -0.17
N ALA A 17 6.94 -4.00 0.11
CA ALA A 17 7.18 -2.95 -0.86
C ALA A 17 8.42 -2.10 -0.54
N LEU A 18 9.01 -1.50 -1.59
CA LEU A 18 9.86 -0.33 -1.46
C LEU A 18 8.96 0.91 -1.46
N LYS A 19 8.92 1.65 -0.32
CA LYS A 19 8.01 2.78 -0.11
C LYS A 19 8.69 4.14 0.04
N GLN A 20 10.01 4.16 0.20
CA GLN A 20 10.77 5.39 0.39
C GLN A 20 10.99 6.09 -0.95
N VAL A 21 10.43 7.29 -1.12
CA VAL A 21 10.51 8.05 -2.37
C VAL A 21 11.96 8.27 -2.81
N PRO A 22 12.90 8.76 -1.96
CA PRO A 22 14.28 8.97 -2.40
C PRO A 22 14.96 7.68 -2.88
N SER A 23 14.75 6.57 -2.17
CA SER A 23 15.34 5.28 -2.55
C SER A 23 14.79 4.76 -3.88
N CYS A 24 13.49 4.95 -4.13
CA CYS A 24 12.87 4.54 -5.39
C CYS A 24 13.32 5.41 -6.56
N GLU A 25 13.54 6.73 -6.34
CA GLU A 25 14.10 7.61 -7.37
C GLU A 25 15.54 7.23 -7.72
N PHE A 26 16.37 6.88 -6.72
CA PHE A 26 17.75 6.45 -6.95
C PHE A 26 17.84 5.06 -7.62
N PHE A 27 16.93 4.16 -7.27
CA PHE A 27 16.94 2.77 -7.72
C PHE A 27 15.57 2.34 -8.28
N PRO A 28 15.12 2.96 -9.38
CA PRO A 28 13.77 2.71 -9.92
C PRO A 28 13.55 1.26 -10.36
N LEU A 29 14.56 0.57 -10.85
CA LEU A 29 14.47 -0.84 -11.21
C LEU A 29 14.23 -1.74 -9.98
N GLN A 30 14.81 -1.40 -8.83
CA GLN A 30 14.55 -2.12 -7.59
C GLN A 30 13.09 -1.91 -7.12
N ALA A 31 12.55 -0.70 -7.31
CA ALA A 31 11.14 -0.42 -7.05
C ALA A 31 10.23 -1.27 -7.96
N VAL A 32 10.54 -1.36 -9.25
CA VAL A 32 9.81 -2.23 -10.21
C VAL A 32 9.92 -3.70 -9.80
N GLN A 33 11.12 -4.19 -9.52
CA GLN A 33 11.32 -5.59 -9.15
C GLN A 33 10.59 -5.97 -7.88
N THR A 34 10.60 -5.11 -6.86
CA THR A 34 9.94 -5.41 -5.57
C THR A 34 8.44 -5.17 -5.66
N ASN A 35 8.03 -3.99 -6.12
CA ASN A 35 6.62 -3.59 -6.05
C ASN A 35 5.79 -4.23 -7.16
N VAL A 36 6.33 -4.38 -8.37
CA VAL A 36 5.58 -4.91 -9.52
C VAL A 36 5.80 -6.41 -9.68
N ILE A 37 7.04 -6.82 -9.97
CA ILE A 37 7.36 -8.23 -10.24
C ILE A 37 7.23 -9.08 -8.96
N GLY A 38 7.65 -8.54 -7.81
CA GLY A 38 7.47 -9.21 -6.51
C GLY A 38 6.00 -9.48 -6.20
N THR A 39 5.12 -8.50 -6.46
CA THR A 39 3.67 -8.70 -6.31
C THR A 39 3.15 -9.74 -7.30
N ASP A 40 3.55 -9.67 -8.57
CA ASP A 40 3.15 -10.67 -9.57
C ASP A 40 3.54 -12.08 -9.15
N ASN A 41 4.76 -12.29 -8.66
CA ASN A 41 5.21 -13.59 -8.13
C ASN A 41 4.37 -14.07 -6.93
N VAL A 42 3.97 -13.15 -6.03
CA VAL A 42 3.08 -13.48 -4.90
C VAL A 42 1.72 -13.95 -5.41
N LEU A 43 1.16 -13.24 -6.37
CA LEU A 43 -0.15 -13.55 -6.95
C LEU A 43 -0.14 -14.88 -7.72
N GLU A 44 0.87 -15.12 -8.55
CA GLU A 44 1.02 -16.40 -9.27
C GLU A 44 1.12 -17.57 -8.29
N SER A 45 1.97 -17.43 -7.26
CA SER A 45 2.13 -18.47 -6.25
C SER A 45 0.85 -18.68 -5.43
N ALA A 46 0.13 -17.62 -5.07
CA ALA A 46 -1.14 -17.72 -4.36
C ALA A 46 -2.21 -18.46 -5.17
N ILE A 47 -2.32 -18.15 -6.46
CA ILE A 47 -3.24 -18.83 -7.39
C ILE A 47 -2.88 -20.31 -7.52
N ALA A 48 -1.60 -20.63 -7.73
CA ALA A 48 -1.12 -21.99 -7.90
C ALA A 48 -1.37 -22.87 -6.66
N HIS A 49 -1.40 -22.29 -5.46
CA HIS A 49 -1.63 -22.99 -4.20
C HIS A 49 -3.08 -22.90 -3.69
N GLY A 50 -3.99 -22.29 -4.45
CA GLY A 50 -5.40 -22.21 -4.08
C GLY A 50 -5.68 -21.32 -2.87
N VAL A 51 -4.87 -20.26 -2.66
CA VAL A 51 -5.13 -19.25 -1.63
C VAL A 51 -6.50 -18.62 -1.88
N LYS A 52 -7.35 -18.53 -0.85
CA LYS A 52 -8.72 -18.03 -1.00
C LYS A 52 -8.77 -16.54 -1.33
N ASN A 53 -8.05 -15.74 -0.55
CA ASN A 53 -8.09 -14.28 -0.71
C ASN A 53 -6.69 -13.69 -0.61
N VAL A 54 -6.36 -12.80 -1.54
CA VAL A 54 -5.13 -11.99 -1.55
C VAL A 54 -5.51 -10.52 -1.53
N VAL A 55 -5.09 -9.80 -0.49
CA VAL A 55 -5.22 -8.33 -0.42
C VAL A 55 -3.85 -7.71 -0.64
N VAL A 56 -3.73 -6.89 -1.69
CA VAL A 56 -2.49 -6.19 -2.06
C VAL A 56 -2.53 -4.76 -1.55
N LEU A 57 -1.56 -4.40 -0.71
CA LEU A 57 -1.48 -3.06 -0.14
C LEU A 57 -0.89 -2.04 -1.12
N SER A 58 -1.66 -1.01 -1.43
CA SER A 58 -1.26 0.15 -2.21
C SER A 58 -1.29 1.45 -1.40
N THR A 59 -1.29 2.59 -2.05
CA THR A 59 -1.16 3.93 -1.47
C THR A 59 -1.96 4.96 -2.26
N ASP A 60 -2.38 6.03 -1.61
CA ASP A 60 -2.96 7.22 -2.23
C ASP A 60 -2.06 7.83 -3.34
N LYS A 61 -0.72 7.67 -3.20
CA LYS A 61 0.27 8.14 -4.16
C LYS A 61 0.27 7.39 -5.50
N ALA A 62 -0.44 6.28 -5.59
CA ALA A 62 -0.69 5.55 -6.83
C ALA A 62 -1.81 6.18 -7.69
N ALA A 63 -2.65 7.07 -7.12
CA ALA A 63 -3.76 7.70 -7.85
C ALA A 63 -3.27 8.71 -8.91
N TYR A 64 -2.34 9.58 -8.52
CA TYR A 64 -1.66 10.53 -9.41
C TYR A 64 -0.14 10.42 -9.19
N PRO A 65 0.51 9.40 -9.76
CA PRO A 65 1.90 9.11 -9.45
C PRO A 65 2.84 10.13 -10.10
N ILE A 66 3.60 10.84 -9.27
CA ILE A 66 4.57 11.86 -9.71
C ILE A 66 6.02 11.45 -9.44
N ASN A 67 6.25 10.26 -8.87
CA ASN A 67 7.58 9.76 -8.53
C ASN A 67 7.65 8.24 -8.76
N ALA A 68 8.87 7.69 -8.80
CA ALA A 68 9.11 6.27 -9.09
C ALA A 68 8.38 5.33 -8.12
N MET A 69 8.27 5.69 -6.84
CA MET A 69 7.52 4.90 -5.87
C MET A 69 6.03 4.85 -6.22
N GLY A 70 5.40 6.00 -6.44
CA GLY A 70 3.99 6.08 -6.84
C GLY A 70 3.71 5.38 -8.17
N ILE A 71 4.59 5.55 -9.17
CA ILE A 71 4.49 4.91 -10.49
C ILE A 71 4.56 3.38 -10.35
N SER A 72 5.52 2.86 -9.58
CA SER A 72 5.64 1.41 -9.36
C SER A 72 4.42 0.84 -8.62
N LYS A 73 3.88 1.57 -7.64
CA LYS A 73 2.66 1.15 -6.94
C LYS A 73 1.42 1.21 -7.83
N ALA A 74 1.30 2.22 -8.69
CA ALA A 74 0.22 2.29 -9.68
C ALA A 74 0.28 1.12 -10.68
N MET A 75 1.48 0.76 -11.14
CA MET A 75 1.66 -0.40 -12.01
C MET A 75 1.34 -1.70 -11.28
N MET A 76 1.77 -1.84 -10.01
CA MET A 76 1.41 -2.97 -9.16
C MET A 76 -0.10 -3.17 -9.04
N GLU A 77 -0.88 -2.09 -8.82
CA GLU A 77 -2.34 -2.16 -8.82
C GLU A 77 -2.89 -2.67 -10.14
N LYS A 78 -2.36 -2.17 -11.27
CA LYS A 78 -2.79 -2.62 -12.61
C LYS A 78 -2.54 -4.10 -12.82
N VAL A 79 -1.39 -4.62 -12.37
CA VAL A 79 -1.07 -6.04 -12.43
C VAL A 79 -2.05 -6.86 -11.57
N ALA A 80 -2.26 -6.46 -10.33
CA ALA A 80 -3.17 -7.18 -9.42
C ALA A 80 -4.62 -7.17 -9.94
N ILE A 81 -5.13 -6.02 -10.36
CA ILE A 81 -6.49 -5.87 -10.91
C ILE A 81 -6.66 -6.70 -12.19
N ALA A 82 -5.69 -6.64 -13.10
CA ALA A 82 -5.74 -7.39 -14.35
C ALA A 82 -5.75 -8.91 -14.08
N LYS A 83 -4.93 -9.37 -13.13
CA LYS A 83 -4.85 -10.78 -12.75
C LYS A 83 -6.16 -11.25 -12.09
N GLY A 84 -6.72 -10.47 -11.15
CA GLY A 84 -8.03 -10.77 -10.56
C GLY A 84 -9.14 -10.86 -11.61
N ARG A 85 -9.20 -9.92 -12.53
CA ARG A 85 -10.20 -9.95 -13.63
C ARG A 85 -10.02 -11.12 -14.57
N ALA A 86 -8.78 -11.53 -14.85
CA ALA A 86 -8.50 -12.68 -15.71
C ALA A 86 -8.93 -14.02 -15.07
N LEU A 87 -8.90 -14.11 -13.73
CA LEU A 87 -9.37 -15.30 -13.00
C LEU A 87 -10.89 -15.49 -13.11
N GLY A 88 -11.66 -14.39 -13.11
CA GLY A 88 -13.11 -14.44 -13.04
C GLY A 88 -13.65 -14.79 -11.64
N GLU A 89 -14.97 -14.86 -11.51
CA GLU A 89 -15.63 -15.06 -10.21
C GLU A 89 -15.58 -16.51 -9.70
N GLU A 90 -15.40 -17.47 -10.60
CA GLU A 90 -15.40 -18.93 -10.26
C GLU A 90 -14.01 -19.45 -9.86
N ALA A 91 -12.99 -18.64 -9.86
CA ALA A 91 -11.58 -19.05 -9.71
C ALA A 91 -11.23 -19.27 -8.26
N GLY A 92 -11.74 -19.83 -7.39
CA GLY A 92 -11.30 -20.21 -6.02
C GLY A 92 -10.34 -19.24 -5.27
N THR A 93 -9.78 -18.26 -5.98
CA THR A 93 -8.87 -17.22 -5.45
C THR A 93 -9.42 -15.82 -5.76
N THR A 94 -9.63 -15.00 -4.75
CA THR A 94 -10.00 -13.58 -4.89
C THR A 94 -8.78 -12.69 -4.72
N ILE A 95 -8.58 -11.75 -5.65
CA ILE A 95 -7.49 -10.77 -5.61
C ILE A 95 -8.06 -9.37 -5.63
N CYS A 96 -7.81 -8.60 -4.58
CA CYS A 96 -8.19 -7.19 -4.51
C CYS A 96 -7.05 -6.33 -3.94
N CYS A 97 -7.22 -5.01 -4.03
CA CYS A 97 -6.24 -4.03 -3.54
C CYS A 97 -6.87 -3.09 -2.51
N THR A 98 -6.03 -2.55 -1.61
CA THR A 98 -6.41 -1.46 -0.72
C THR A 98 -5.47 -0.27 -0.91
N ARG A 99 -5.99 0.97 -0.96
CA ARG A 99 -5.20 2.21 -0.94
C ARG A 99 -5.23 2.84 0.43
N TYR A 100 -4.06 3.03 1.00
CA TYR A 100 -3.88 3.76 2.25
C TYR A 100 -3.59 5.24 2.00
N GLY A 101 -4.14 6.10 2.87
CA GLY A 101 -3.64 7.44 3.08
C GLY A 101 -2.35 7.44 3.92
N ASN A 102 -2.10 8.55 4.60
CA ASN A 102 -0.99 8.65 5.54
C ASN A 102 -1.41 8.06 6.90
N VAL A 103 -0.89 6.90 7.24
CA VAL A 103 -1.10 6.31 8.57
C VAL A 103 -0.36 7.16 9.60
N MET A 104 -1.12 7.71 10.58
CA MET A 104 -0.61 8.62 11.60
C MET A 104 0.50 7.97 12.42
N ALA A 105 1.53 8.75 12.75
CA ALA A 105 2.68 8.31 13.53
C ALA A 105 3.46 7.11 12.96
N SER A 106 3.26 6.76 11.67
CA SER A 106 4.01 5.69 11.03
C SER A 106 5.50 6.02 10.95
N ARG A 107 6.36 4.98 10.95
CA ARG A 107 7.82 5.14 10.89
C ARG A 107 8.25 5.95 9.67
N GLY A 108 9.07 7.00 9.92
CA GLY A 108 9.56 7.91 8.89
C GLY A 108 8.54 8.94 8.42
N SER A 109 7.42 9.12 9.14
CA SER A 109 6.43 10.16 8.88
C SER A 109 6.75 11.45 9.64
N VAL A 110 6.08 12.53 9.26
CA VAL A 110 6.31 13.88 9.78
C VAL A 110 6.00 14.01 11.27
N ILE A 111 4.97 13.34 11.79
CA ILE A 111 4.55 13.43 13.20
C ILE A 111 5.66 12.93 14.15
N PRO A 112 6.25 11.73 13.99
CA PRO A 112 7.39 11.32 14.81
C PRO A 112 8.59 12.27 14.73
N LEU A 113 8.87 12.84 13.55
CA LEU A 113 9.93 13.82 13.37
C LEU A 113 9.67 15.08 14.23
N TRP A 114 8.46 15.62 14.18
CA TRP A 114 8.09 16.80 14.97
C TRP A 114 8.13 16.53 16.46
N VAL A 115 7.63 15.38 16.90
CA VAL A 115 7.73 14.96 18.32
C VAL A 115 9.19 14.89 18.77
N GLU A 116 10.10 14.37 17.95
CA GLU A 116 11.52 14.35 18.26
C GLU A 116 12.12 15.77 18.31
N GLN A 117 11.77 16.64 17.37
CA GLN A 117 12.21 18.04 17.35
C GLN A 117 11.75 18.78 18.61
N ILE A 118 10.48 18.64 19.00
CA ILE A 118 9.93 19.26 20.21
C ILE A 118 10.66 18.74 21.46
N LYS A 119 10.84 17.41 21.60
CA LYS A 119 11.56 16.83 22.74
C LYS A 119 12.99 17.33 22.89
N ASN A 120 13.63 17.69 21.78
CA ASN A 120 14.99 18.22 21.75
C ASN A 120 15.05 19.76 21.80
N GLY A 121 13.92 20.44 22.05
CA GLY A 121 13.86 21.90 22.10
C GLY A 121 14.16 22.58 20.75
N ARG A 122 13.99 21.86 19.63
CA ARG A 122 14.20 22.36 18.28
C ARG A 122 12.88 22.80 17.66
N PRO A 123 12.86 23.84 16.82
CA PRO A 123 11.67 24.20 16.06
C PRO A 123 11.26 23.05 15.13
N ILE A 124 9.96 22.85 14.95
CA ILE A 124 9.45 21.91 13.96
C ILE A 124 9.72 22.42 12.54
N THR A 125 10.00 21.51 11.64
CA THR A 125 10.28 21.84 10.23
C THR A 125 9.09 21.46 9.37
N VAL A 126 8.55 22.43 8.62
CA VAL A 126 7.45 22.24 7.66
C VAL A 126 7.97 22.55 6.27
N THR A 127 7.89 21.59 5.35
CA THR A 127 8.41 21.73 3.97
C THR A 127 7.52 22.68 3.16
N ASP A 128 6.21 22.44 3.18
CA ASP A 128 5.20 23.29 2.54
C ASP A 128 3.93 23.25 3.40
N PRO A 129 3.55 24.36 4.04
CA PRO A 129 2.39 24.41 4.94
C PRO A 129 1.07 24.08 4.23
N ASN A 130 0.96 24.36 2.93
CA ASN A 130 -0.26 24.10 2.14
C ASN A 130 -0.38 22.66 1.65
N MET A 131 0.65 21.85 1.83
CA MET A 131 0.65 20.45 1.40
C MET A 131 -0.41 19.64 2.17
N THR A 132 -1.35 19.05 1.44
CA THR A 132 -2.44 18.26 2.01
C THR A 132 -2.03 16.80 2.23
N ARG A 133 -2.51 16.22 3.32
CA ARG A 133 -2.38 14.79 3.64
C ARG A 133 -3.73 14.19 3.99
N PHE A 134 -4.02 13.03 3.42
CA PHE A 134 -5.15 12.19 3.85
C PHE A 134 -4.70 11.37 5.06
N MET A 135 -5.30 11.65 6.22
CA MET A 135 -4.88 11.04 7.47
C MET A 135 -5.78 9.86 7.82
N MET A 136 -5.17 8.78 8.29
CA MET A 136 -5.88 7.64 8.83
C MET A 136 -5.15 7.08 10.06
N THR A 137 -5.89 6.47 10.97
CA THR A 137 -5.32 5.76 12.10
C THR A 137 -4.79 4.39 11.67
N LEU A 138 -4.04 3.73 12.55
CA LEU A 138 -3.64 2.35 12.31
C LEU A 138 -4.86 1.42 12.31
N ASP A 139 -5.83 1.67 13.18
CA ASP A 139 -7.07 0.90 13.27
C ASP A 139 -7.87 1.02 11.97
N ASP A 140 -8.07 2.24 11.44
CA ASP A 140 -8.71 2.45 10.13
C ASP A 140 -8.00 1.66 9.02
N ALA A 141 -6.66 1.61 9.06
CA ALA A 141 -5.88 0.87 8.07
C ALA A 141 -6.08 -0.64 8.18
N VAL A 142 -6.18 -1.16 9.40
CA VAL A 142 -6.47 -2.58 9.67
C VAL A 142 -7.90 -2.91 9.25
N ASP A 143 -8.88 -2.10 9.64
CA ASP A 143 -10.29 -2.29 9.30
C ASP A 143 -10.50 -2.32 7.78
N LEU A 144 -9.81 -1.46 7.03
CA LEU A 144 -9.86 -1.46 5.56
C LEU A 144 -9.38 -2.79 4.97
N VAL A 145 -8.33 -3.39 5.52
CA VAL A 145 -7.81 -4.68 5.06
C VAL A 145 -8.76 -5.81 5.41
N ILE A 146 -9.28 -5.82 6.64
CA ILE A 146 -10.27 -6.83 7.08
C ILE A 146 -11.52 -6.75 6.20
N TYR A 147 -12.04 -5.55 5.98
CA TYR A 147 -13.17 -5.32 5.08
C TYR A 147 -12.91 -5.84 3.67
N ALA A 148 -11.71 -5.63 3.14
CA ALA A 148 -11.33 -6.13 1.82
C ALA A 148 -11.25 -7.66 1.77
N PHE A 149 -10.84 -8.33 2.84
CA PHE A 149 -10.87 -9.79 2.94
C PHE A 149 -12.29 -10.35 3.01
N GLU A 150 -13.21 -9.66 3.67
CA GLU A 150 -14.59 -10.12 3.88
C GLU A 150 -15.50 -9.85 2.68
N HIS A 151 -15.25 -8.73 1.96
CA HIS A 151 -16.17 -8.20 0.95
C HIS A 151 -15.56 -8.02 -0.42
N GLY A 152 -14.28 -8.35 -0.61
CA GLY A 152 -13.57 -8.14 -1.86
C GLY A 152 -13.99 -9.11 -2.96
N HIS A 153 -14.07 -8.60 -4.19
CA HIS A 153 -14.20 -9.36 -5.41
C HIS A 153 -12.97 -9.19 -6.29
N ASN A 154 -12.82 -10.08 -7.27
CA ASN A 154 -11.68 -10.05 -8.17
C ASN A 154 -11.57 -8.72 -8.92
N GLY A 155 -10.44 -8.04 -8.72
CA GLY A 155 -10.14 -6.75 -9.35
C GLY A 155 -10.65 -5.51 -8.62
N ASP A 156 -11.21 -5.65 -7.42
CA ASP A 156 -11.64 -4.53 -6.59
C ASP A 156 -10.45 -3.73 -6.06
N LEU A 157 -10.68 -2.42 -5.90
CA LEU A 157 -9.76 -1.48 -5.29
C LEU A 157 -10.49 -0.69 -4.20
N PHE A 158 -10.22 -1.01 -2.95
CA PHE A 158 -10.82 -0.36 -1.78
C PHE A 158 -10.07 0.90 -1.40
N VAL A 159 -10.80 1.99 -1.21
CA VAL A 159 -10.26 3.28 -0.78
C VAL A 159 -11.13 3.81 0.35
N GLN A 160 -10.57 3.96 1.53
CA GLN A 160 -11.29 4.57 2.64
C GLN A 160 -11.38 6.09 2.43
N LYS A 161 -12.57 6.65 2.63
CA LYS A 161 -12.74 8.10 2.66
C LYS A 161 -12.12 8.64 3.95
N ALA A 162 -10.93 9.23 3.83
CA ALA A 162 -10.19 9.79 4.95
C ALA A 162 -10.29 11.32 4.96
N PRO A 163 -10.29 11.97 6.15
CA PRO A 163 -10.18 13.40 6.25
C PRO A 163 -8.84 13.89 5.71
N ALA A 164 -8.84 15.06 5.09
CA ALA A 164 -7.63 15.73 4.63
C ALA A 164 -7.28 16.89 5.56
N ALA A 165 -5.99 17.04 5.87
CA ALA A 165 -5.47 18.18 6.61
C ALA A 165 -4.23 18.75 5.92
N THR A 166 -4.04 20.05 5.98
CA THR A 166 -2.79 20.71 5.56
C THR A 166 -1.72 20.52 6.63
N LEU A 167 -0.45 20.59 6.25
CA LEU A 167 0.65 20.51 7.22
C LEU A 167 0.64 21.68 8.21
N ASP A 168 0.13 22.85 7.83
CA ASP A 168 -0.10 23.98 8.71
C ASP A 168 -1.07 23.66 9.87
N VAL A 169 -2.14 22.93 9.58
CA VAL A 169 -3.13 22.51 10.60
C VAL A 169 -2.58 21.39 11.49
N LEU A 170 -1.66 20.59 10.99
CA LEU A 170 -1.07 19.46 11.73
C LEU A 170 0.11 19.87 12.62
N ALA A 171 0.76 20.99 12.31
CA ALA A 171 1.92 21.53 13.02
C ALA A 171 1.54 22.36 14.23
#